data_1f194b30edb0a95ec77eb1f7cf9932e9
#
_entry.id   1f194b30edb0a95ec77eb1f7cf9932e9
#
_cell.length_a   1.000
_cell.length_b   1.000
_cell.length_c   1.000
_cell.angle_alpha   90.00
_cell.angle_beta   90.00
_cell.angle_gamma   90.00
#
_symmetry.space_group_name_H-M   'P 1'
#
loop_
_entity.id
_entity.type
_entity.pdbx_description
1 polymer ?
#
loop_
_entity_poly.entity_id
_entity_poly.type
_entity_poly.pdbx_seq_one_letter_code
_entity_poly.pdbx_strand_id
1 'polypeptide(L)'
;MEIIALIAILLVTTMSNADKICIGYQSTNSTETVDTLIENNVPVTHTKELLHTEHNGMLCATNLGQPLILDTCTIEGLVYGNPSCDLLLGGKEWSYIVERSSAVNGMCYPGNVENLEELRSFFSSANSYQRIQIFPDSIWNVTYSGTSKACSNSFYRSMRWLTHKSNSYPVQDAQYTNNEEKNILFMWGIHHPPTDTEQTNLYKRADTTTSVTTEDINRTFKPVIGPRPLVNGQQGRIDYYWSVLKPGQTLRVRSNGNLIAPWYGHILSGESHGRILKTDLDSGNCVVQCQTEKGGLNTTLPFHNVSKYAFGNCPKYVGVKSLKLAVGLRNVPAASDRGLFGAIAGFIEGGWPGLVAGWYGFQHSNDQGVGMAADRESTQEAVDKITSKVNNIIDKMNKQYEIIDHEFSEIEARLNMINNKIDDQIQDIWAYNAELLVLLENQKTLDEHDANVNNLYNKVKRALGSNAREDGNGCFELYHKCDNQCMETIRNGTYDRQKYQEESKLERQKIEGVKLESEGTYKILTIYSTVASSLVLAMGFAAFLFWAMSNGSCRCNICI
;
A
#
# COMPACT_ATOMS: atom_id res chain seq x y z
N MET A 1 28.86 -53.87 39.82
CA MET A 1 28.27 -52.63 39.13
C MET A 1 29.26 -51.99 38.21
N GLU A 2 30.53 -51.90 38.49
CA GLU A 2 31.55 -51.29 37.63
C GLU A 2 31.78 -52.00 36.30
N ILE A 3 31.70 -53.34 36.28
CA ILE A 3 31.86 -54.09 35.02
C ILE A 3 30.66 -53.94 34.08
N ILE A 4 29.47 -53.77 34.61
CA ILE A 4 28.26 -53.47 33.79
C ILE A 4 28.29 -52.10 33.24
N ALA A 5 28.80 -51.12 33.99
CA ALA A 5 28.99 -49.74 33.50
C ALA A 5 30.09 -49.67 32.42
N LEU A 6 31.18 -50.44 32.57
CA LEU A 6 32.24 -50.55 31.58
C LEU A 6 31.76 -51.25 30.29
N ILE A 7 30.93 -52.26 30.38
CA ILE A 7 30.34 -52.92 29.21
C ILE A 7 29.31 -52.05 28.55
N ALA A 8 28.53 -51.28 29.31
CA ALA A 8 27.60 -50.27 28.75
C ALA A 8 28.35 -49.11 28.04
N ILE A 9 29.47 -48.68 28.62
CA ILE A 9 30.33 -47.67 28.01
C ILE A 9 31.03 -48.22 26.76
N LEU A 10 31.48 -49.46 26.77
CA LEU A 10 32.06 -50.12 25.60
C LEU A 10 31.02 -50.37 24.49
N LEU A 11 29.77 -50.69 24.86
CA LEU A 11 28.68 -50.83 23.88
C LEU A 11 28.24 -49.51 23.27
N VAL A 12 28.38 -48.41 24.00
CA VAL A 12 28.10 -47.07 23.49
C VAL A 12 29.23 -46.58 22.58
N THR A 13 30.46 -47.02 22.79
CA THR A 13 31.62 -46.60 21.97
C THR A 13 31.81 -47.40 20.69
N THR A 14 31.08 -48.48 20.49
CA THR A 14 31.15 -49.32 19.25
C THR A 14 30.04 -49.01 18.25
N MET A 15 29.21 -47.97 18.46
CA MET A 15 28.44 -47.42 17.37
C MET A 15 29.41 -46.71 16.41
N SER A 16 29.87 -47.45 15.40
CA SER A 16 30.62 -46.83 14.30
C SER A 16 29.80 -45.73 13.74
N ASN A 17 30.26 -44.49 13.87
CA ASN A 17 29.65 -43.36 13.22
C ASN A 17 29.68 -43.61 11.73
N ALA A 18 28.56 -44.01 11.13
CA ALA A 18 28.42 -44.06 9.69
C ALA A 18 28.58 -42.65 9.15
N ASP A 19 29.22 -42.54 7.98
CA ASP A 19 29.27 -41.26 7.28
C ASP A 19 27.87 -40.85 6.94
N LYS A 20 27.55 -39.59 7.21
CA LYS A 20 26.19 -39.07 7.17
C LYS A 20 26.13 -37.76 6.42
N ILE A 21 25.12 -37.56 5.61
CA ILE A 21 24.81 -36.27 4.98
C ILE A 21 23.38 -35.91 5.27
N CYS A 22 23.16 -34.69 5.70
CA CYS A 22 21.85 -34.14 6.02
C CYS A 22 21.52 -32.96 5.12
N ILE A 23 20.24 -32.82 4.83
CA ILE A 23 19.66 -31.69 4.11
C ILE A 23 18.94 -30.79 5.12
N GLY A 24 19.13 -29.54 5.01
CA GLY A 24 18.51 -28.56 5.89
C GLY A 24 18.35 -27.19 5.28
N TYR A 25 17.86 -26.31 6.09
CA TYR A 25 17.57 -24.92 5.73
C TYR A 25 18.10 -23.97 6.79
N GLN A 26 18.26 -22.70 6.40
CA GLN A 26 18.73 -21.65 7.29
C GLN A 26 17.71 -21.33 8.38
N SER A 27 18.17 -21.18 9.60
CA SER A 27 17.47 -20.45 10.65
C SER A 27 18.35 -19.29 11.14
N THR A 28 17.74 -18.29 11.76
CA THR A 28 18.43 -17.12 12.28
C THR A 28 17.91 -16.75 13.66
N ASN A 29 18.55 -15.78 14.29
CA ASN A 29 18.08 -15.18 15.54
C ASN A 29 17.02 -14.07 15.33
N SER A 30 16.50 -13.93 14.12
CA SER A 30 15.47 -12.95 13.80
C SER A 30 14.20 -13.19 14.61
N THR A 31 13.59 -12.09 15.08
CA THR A 31 12.31 -12.10 15.77
C THR A 31 11.16 -11.64 14.85
N GLU A 32 11.44 -11.43 13.57
CA GLU A 32 10.45 -10.98 12.61
C GLU A 32 9.39 -12.03 12.36
N THR A 33 8.15 -11.58 12.24
CA THR A 33 6.99 -12.41 11.96
C THR A 33 6.20 -11.87 10.80
N VAL A 34 5.51 -12.75 10.10
CA VAL A 34 4.56 -12.40 9.04
C VAL A 34 3.23 -13.10 9.28
N ASP A 35 2.17 -12.55 8.72
CA ASP A 35 0.88 -13.21 8.65
C ASP A 35 0.71 -13.89 7.29
N THR A 36 0.04 -15.02 7.28
CA THR A 36 -0.35 -15.76 6.08
C THR A 36 -1.87 -15.91 6.02
N LEU A 37 -2.41 -16.53 4.98
CA LEU A 37 -3.85 -16.76 4.84
C LEU A 37 -4.46 -17.54 6.01
N ILE A 38 -3.72 -18.47 6.59
CA ILE A 38 -4.23 -19.41 7.60
C ILE A 38 -3.53 -19.29 8.96
N GLU A 39 -2.42 -18.59 9.03
CA GLU A 39 -1.61 -18.46 10.25
C GLU A 39 -1.28 -17.01 10.53
N ASN A 40 -1.22 -16.63 11.80
CA ASN A 40 -0.81 -15.31 12.25
C ASN A 40 0.51 -15.38 13.00
N ASN A 41 1.33 -14.34 12.89
CA ASN A 41 2.60 -14.21 13.59
C ASN A 41 3.54 -15.41 13.36
N VAL A 42 3.70 -15.81 12.11
CA VAL A 42 4.63 -16.89 11.74
C VAL A 42 6.05 -16.32 11.78
N PRO A 43 6.94 -16.87 12.60
CA PRO A 43 8.32 -16.43 12.61
C PRO A 43 9.02 -16.81 11.31
N VAL A 44 9.74 -15.86 10.74
CA VAL A 44 10.49 -16.04 9.49
C VAL A 44 11.90 -15.47 9.63
N THR A 45 12.81 -15.95 8.81
CA THR A 45 14.21 -15.51 8.84
C THR A 45 14.41 -14.13 8.26
N HIS A 46 13.69 -13.80 7.20
CA HIS A 46 13.79 -12.53 6.50
C HIS A 46 12.42 -12.05 6.06
N THR A 47 12.20 -10.76 6.19
CA THR A 47 11.01 -10.08 5.69
C THR A 47 11.41 -8.89 4.83
N LYS A 48 10.49 -8.44 3.99
CA LYS A 48 10.60 -7.18 3.29
C LYS A 48 9.36 -6.36 3.59
N GLU A 49 9.54 -5.16 4.11
CA GLU A 49 8.46 -4.19 4.24
C GLU A 49 8.15 -3.64 2.85
N LEU A 50 6.89 -3.71 2.43
CA LEU A 50 6.42 -3.17 1.16
C LEU A 50 5.84 -1.76 1.30
N LEU A 51 5.54 -1.35 2.51
CA LEU A 51 4.87 -0.11 2.81
C LEU A 51 5.85 0.91 3.36
N HIS A 52 5.97 2.06 2.68
CA HIS A 52 6.70 3.19 3.22
C HIS A 52 5.86 3.91 4.27
N THR A 53 6.38 4.07 5.46
CA THR A 53 5.76 4.81 6.55
C THR A 53 6.70 5.90 7.06
N GLU A 54 6.17 7.08 7.36
CA GLU A 54 6.90 8.13 8.05
C GLU A 54 6.71 7.96 9.56
N HIS A 55 7.80 7.67 10.27
CA HIS A 55 7.76 7.45 11.72
C HIS A 55 7.84 8.73 12.55
N ASN A 56 8.18 9.86 11.94
CA ASN A 56 8.40 11.13 12.63
C ASN A 56 7.14 11.99 12.74
N GLY A 57 5.98 11.39 12.90
CA GLY A 57 4.74 12.13 13.06
C GLY A 57 4.50 13.07 11.86
N MET A 58 3.70 14.03 11.95
CA MET A 58 3.17 14.92 10.92
C MET A 58 4.21 15.74 10.09
N LEU A 59 5.35 15.19 9.76
CA LEU A 59 6.26 15.82 8.80
C LEU A 59 5.73 15.57 7.38
N CYS A 60 4.85 16.47 6.97
CA CYS A 60 4.44 16.55 5.59
C CYS A 60 5.62 16.89 4.71
N ALA A 61 5.71 16.29 3.54
CA ALA A 61 6.78 16.61 2.62
C ALA A 61 6.74 18.10 2.27
N THR A 62 7.90 18.73 2.32
CA THR A 62 8.00 20.18 2.32
C THR A 62 8.37 20.77 0.95
N ASN A 63 8.65 19.95 -0.06
CA ASN A 63 9.25 20.40 -1.32
C ASN A 63 8.31 20.33 -2.52
N LEU A 64 7.03 20.59 -2.29
CA LEU A 64 6.01 20.60 -3.34
C LEU A 64 6.00 21.86 -4.22
N GLY A 65 6.86 22.79 -3.97
CA GLY A 65 6.71 24.14 -4.47
C GLY A 65 5.75 24.94 -3.59
N GLN A 66 5.40 26.15 -4.01
CA GLN A 66 4.55 27.02 -3.21
C GLN A 66 3.07 26.68 -3.42
N PRO A 67 2.29 26.46 -2.35
CA PRO A 67 0.86 26.35 -2.46
C PRO A 67 0.20 27.71 -2.61
N LEU A 68 -0.97 27.75 -3.21
CA LEU A 68 -1.88 28.88 -3.13
C LEU A 68 -2.81 28.65 -1.94
N ILE A 69 -2.61 29.39 -0.86
CA ILE A 69 -3.39 29.25 0.36
C ILE A 69 -4.50 30.29 0.38
N LEU A 70 -5.74 29.83 0.39
CA LEU A 70 -6.94 30.65 0.46
C LEU A 70 -7.47 30.66 1.90
N ASP A 71 -6.98 31.59 2.72
CA ASP A 71 -7.35 31.68 4.13
C ASP A 71 -8.74 32.26 4.34
N THR A 72 -9.07 33.34 3.63
CA THR A 72 -10.31 34.11 3.83
C THR A 72 -11.18 34.16 2.58
N CYS A 73 -10.62 33.96 1.40
CA CYS A 73 -11.28 34.06 0.11
C CYS A 73 -11.61 32.68 -0.46
N THR A 74 -12.80 32.55 -1.03
CA THR A 74 -13.16 31.41 -1.85
C THR A 74 -12.54 31.53 -3.25
N ILE A 75 -12.54 30.47 -4.02
CA ILE A 75 -12.03 30.49 -5.41
C ILE A 75 -12.80 31.51 -6.24
N GLU A 76 -14.13 31.53 -6.17
CA GLU A 76 -14.97 32.50 -6.90
C GLU A 76 -14.68 33.93 -6.49
N GLY A 77 -14.53 34.21 -5.22
CA GLY A 77 -14.16 35.53 -4.73
C GLY A 77 -12.80 35.98 -5.23
N LEU A 78 -11.87 35.08 -5.33
CA LEU A 78 -10.52 35.34 -5.83
C LEU A 78 -10.52 35.61 -7.36
N VAL A 79 -11.24 34.80 -8.13
CA VAL A 79 -11.29 34.90 -9.60
C VAL A 79 -12.05 36.13 -10.02
N TYR A 80 -13.19 36.44 -9.42
CA TYR A 80 -13.94 37.65 -9.70
C TYR A 80 -13.27 38.92 -9.16
N GLY A 81 -12.32 38.80 -8.27
CA GLY A 81 -11.58 39.92 -7.73
C GLY A 81 -12.36 40.67 -6.65
N ASN A 82 -12.97 39.98 -5.70
CA ASN A 82 -13.53 40.58 -4.48
C ASN A 82 -12.49 41.52 -3.87
N PRO A 83 -12.87 42.78 -3.50
CA PRO A 83 -11.93 43.75 -2.93
C PRO A 83 -11.14 43.24 -1.72
N SER A 84 -11.67 42.29 -0.99
CA SER A 84 -11.00 41.62 0.16
C SER A 84 -10.01 40.55 -0.26
N CYS A 85 -9.90 40.24 -1.54
CA CYS A 85 -9.06 39.17 -2.09
C CYS A 85 -8.01 39.75 -3.02
N ASP A 86 -6.75 39.67 -2.62
CA ASP A 86 -5.65 40.30 -3.36
C ASP A 86 -4.51 39.32 -3.73
N LEU A 87 -4.69 38.02 -3.48
CA LEU A 87 -3.65 37.01 -3.69
C LEU A 87 -3.15 36.88 -5.14
N LEU A 88 -3.98 37.19 -6.12
CA LEU A 88 -3.64 37.08 -7.55
C LEU A 88 -3.11 38.38 -8.18
N LEU A 89 -2.99 39.46 -7.42
CA LEU A 89 -2.45 40.72 -7.93
C LEU A 89 -0.97 40.54 -8.31
N GLY A 90 -0.64 40.86 -9.56
CA GLY A 90 0.72 40.75 -10.08
C GLY A 90 1.12 39.39 -10.64
N GLY A 91 0.17 38.47 -10.77
CA GLY A 91 0.42 37.09 -11.22
C GLY A 91 0.89 36.19 -10.11
N LYS A 92 0.65 34.88 -10.26
CA LYS A 92 1.10 33.87 -9.32
C LYS A 92 1.31 32.52 -9.99
N GLU A 93 2.23 31.75 -9.41
CA GLU A 93 2.41 30.35 -9.71
C GLU A 93 2.23 29.53 -8.43
N TRP A 94 1.62 28.38 -8.55
CA TRP A 94 1.40 27.47 -7.43
C TRP A 94 1.46 26.02 -7.89
N SER A 95 1.71 25.10 -6.97
CA SER A 95 1.70 23.67 -7.26
C SER A 95 0.38 23.01 -6.91
N TYR A 96 -0.27 23.49 -5.87
CA TYR A 96 -1.59 23.03 -5.44
C TYR A 96 -2.32 24.16 -4.71
N ILE A 97 -3.63 23.99 -4.49
CA ILE A 97 -4.47 24.97 -3.84
C ILE A 97 -4.97 24.43 -2.51
N VAL A 98 -4.81 25.20 -1.45
CA VAL A 98 -5.42 24.90 -0.15
C VAL A 98 -6.53 25.92 0.09
N GLU A 99 -7.78 25.45 0.09
CA GLU A 99 -8.94 26.25 0.45
C GLU A 99 -9.37 25.92 1.88
N ARG A 100 -9.25 26.90 2.77
CA ARG A 100 -9.60 26.69 4.16
C ARG A 100 -11.13 26.71 4.34
N SER A 101 -11.62 25.90 5.28
CA SER A 101 -13.05 25.87 5.63
C SER A 101 -13.59 27.20 6.14
N SER A 102 -12.71 28.09 6.60
CA SER A 102 -13.03 29.44 7.05
C SER A 102 -13.09 30.48 5.92
N ALA A 103 -12.84 30.08 4.67
CA ALA A 103 -12.90 30.97 3.52
C ALA A 103 -14.36 31.33 3.21
N VAL A 104 -14.76 32.59 3.48
CA VAL A 104 -16.13 33.09 3.35
C VAL A 104 -16.27 34.24 2.37
N ASN A 105 -15.17 34.88 1.99
CA ASN A 105 -15.17 36.02 1.08
C ASN A 105 -15.31 35.56 -0.37
N GLY A 106 -16.53 35.27 -0.78
CA GLY A 106 -16.90 34.93 -2.14
C GLY A 106 -17.41 36.14 -2.91
N MET A 107 -18.65 36.06 -3.39
CA MET A 107 -19.31 37.17 -4.09
C MET A 107 -19.82 38.19 -3.07
N CYS A 108 -19.25 39.38 -3.05
CA CYS A 108 -19.64 40.39 -2.09
C CYS A 108 -21.01 41.00 -2.42
N TYR A 109 -21.34 41.19 -3.67
CA TYR A 109 -22.69 41.58 -4.09
C TYR A 109 -23.52 40.29 -4.28
N PRO A 110 -24.69 40.16 -3.65
CA PRO A 110 -25.46 38.94 -3.71
C PRO A 110 -25.93 38.58 -5.11
N GLY A 111 -25.97 37.31 -5.40
CA GLY A 111 -26.38 36.78 -6.69
C GLY A 111 -25.96 35.31 -6.84
N ASN A 112 -26.19 34.77 -8.03
CA ASN A 112 -25.81 33.41 -8.38
C ASN A 112 -24.73 33.41 -9.46
N VAL A 113 -23.75 32.55 -9.29
CA VAL A 113 -22.75 32.26 -10.32
C VAL A 113 -23.21 31.06 -11.14
N GLU A 114 -23.38 31.23 -12.44
CA GLU A 114 -23.71 30.11 -13.32
C GLU A 114 -22.53 29.15 -13.46
N ASN A 115 -22.77 27.87 -13.37
CA ASN A 115 -21.75 26.83 -13.48
C ASN A 115 -20.56 27.06 -12.51
N LEU A 116 -20.88 27.35 -11.26
CA LEU A 116 -19.88 27.66 -10.25
C LEU A 116 -18.89 26.50 -10.04
N GLU A 117 -19.38 25.27 -10.03
CA GLU A 117 -18.57 24.07 -9.81
C GLU A 117 -17.57 23.89 -10.95
N GLU A 118 -17.97 24.12 -12.18
CA GLU A 118 -17.11 24.07 -13.35
C GLU A 118 -16.04 25.18 -13.32
N LEU A 119 -16.40 26.39 -12.88
CA LEU A 119 -15.44 27.48 -12.69
C LEU A 119 -14.40 27.13 -11.62
N ARG A 120 -14.82 26.59 -10.50
CA ARG A 120 -13.94 26.14 -9.42
C ARG A 120 -13.01 25.03 -9.90
N SER A 121 -13.53 24.07 -10.64
CA SER A 121 -12.76 22.99 -11.24
C SER A 121 -11.74 23.49 -12.26
N PHE A 122 -12.16 24.41 -13.12
CA PHE A 122 -11.28 25.03 -14.12
C PHE A 122 -10.11 25.79 -13.48
N PHE A 123 -10.38 26.58 -12.46
CA PHE A 123 -9.35 27.29 -11.71
C PHE A 123 -8.42 26.33 -10.97
N SER A 124 -8.98 25.30 -10.33
CA SER A 124 -8.21 24.32 -9.56
C SER A 124 -7.27 23.48 -10.41
N SER A 125 -7.58 23.28 -11.68
CA SER A 125 -6.75 22.51 -12.61
C SER A 125 -5.51 23.24 -13.12
N ALA A 126 -5.47 24.57 -13.00
CA ALA A 126 -4.35 25.38 -13.44
C ALA A 126 -3.31 25.60 -12.32
N ASN A 127 -2.06 25.86 -12.70
CA ASN A 127 -0.97 26.13 -11.77
C ASN A 127 -0.36 27.54 -11.87
N SER A 128 -0.85 28.35 -12.80
CA SER A 128 -0.37 29.72 -12.96
C SER A 128 -1.51 30.65 -13.36
N TYR A 129 -1.36 31.92 -13.00
CA TYR A 129 -2.33 32.95 -13.24
C TYR A 129 -1.62 34.19 -13.79
N GLN A 130 -2.18 34.77 -14.88
CA GLN A 130 -1.81 36.04 -15.43
C GLN A 130 -3.06 36.83 -15.74
N ARG A 131 -3.06 38.12 -15.40
CA ARG A 131 -4.18 39.01 -15.64
C ARG A 131 -3.94 39.83 -16.93
N ILE A 132 -4.96 39.94 -17.76
CA ILE A 132 -4.92 40.75 -18.99
C ILE A 132 -6.13 41.65 -19.05
N GLN A 133 -5.93 42.89 -19.47
CA GLN A 133 -7.03 43.85 -19.68
C GLN A 133 -7.73 43.55 -21.01
N ILE A 134 -9.03 43.25 -20.96
CA ILE A 134 -9.85 42.95 -22.15
C ILE A 134 -10.46 44.22 -22.68
N PHE A 135 -11.20 44.94 -21.85
CA PHE A 135 -11.89 46.17 -22.23
C PHE A 135 -11.39 47.33 -21.37
N PRO A 136 -10.57 48.25 -21.94
CA PRO A 136 -10.22 49.49 -21.25
C PRO A 136 -11.46 50.34 -20.96
N ASP A 137 -11.41 51.13 -19.90
CA ASP A 137 -12.52 52.01 -19.52
C ASP A 137 -12.93 52.96 -20.65
N SER A 138 -12.02 53.38 -21.51
CA SER A 138 -12.26 54.24 -22.66
C SER A 138 -13.19 53.68 -23.74
N ILE A 139 -13.42 52.37 -23.75
CA ILE A 139 -14.35 51.71 -24.68
C ILE A 139 -15.81 52.06 -24.39
N TRP A 140 -16.12 52.28 -23.10
CA TRP A 140 -17.49 52.51 -22.68
C TRP A 140 -17.82 53.99 -22.64
N ASN A 141 -18.97 54.37 -23.23
CA ASN A 141 -19.47 55.73 -23.19
C ASN A 141 -20.48 55.95 -22.04
N VAL A 142 -20.05 55.56 -20.83
CA VAL A 142 -20.84 55.60 -19.60
C VAL A 142 -19.94 55.96 -18.43
N THR A 143 -20.54 56.13 -17.25
CA THR A 143 -19.81 56.31 -16.01
C THR A 143 -19.57 54.95 -15.34
N TYR A 144 -18.40 54.77 -14.69
CA TYR A 144 -18.01 53.54 -13.98
C TYR A 144 -18.17 53.70 -12.48
N SER A 145 -19.24 54.27 -12.03
CA SER A 145 -19.45 54.59 -10.61
C SER A 145 -20.02 53.42 -9.80
N GLY A 146 -19.89 52.19 -10.30
CA GLY A 146 -20.43 51.03 -9.66
C GLY A 146 -19.68 50.62 -8.43
N THR A 147 -19.83 51.36 -7.33
CA THR A 147 -19.39 50.93 -6.02
C THR A 147 -20.60 50.45 -5.22
N SER A 148 -20.40 49.49 -4.34
CA SER A 148 -21.44 49.01 -3.44
C SER A 148 -20.93 48.91 -2.01
N LYS A 149 -21.80 49.22 -1.06
CA LYS A 149 -21.52 48.99 0.36
C LYS A 149 -21.29 47.55 0.68
N ALA A 150 -21.93 46.62 -0.03
CA ALA A 150 -21.72 45.20 0.09
C ALA A 150 -20.27 44.78 -0.24
N CYS A 151 -19.63 45.51 -1.16
CA CYS A 151 -18.25 45.33 -1.56
C CYS A 151 -17.29 46.35 -0.92
N SER A 152 -17.53 46.77 0.30
CA SER A 152 -16.71 47.72 1.06
C SER A 152 -16.52 49.07 0.32
N ASN A 153 -17.57 49.60 -0.26
CA ASN A 153 -17.57 50.81 -1.09
C ASN A 153 -16.65 50.72 -2.31
N SER A 154 -16.42 49.53 -2.80
CA SER A 154 -15.65 49.24 -4.00
C SER A 154 -16.43 48.24 -4.88
N PHE A 155 -15.79 47.62 -5.83
CA PHE A 155 -16.40 46.60 -6.67
C PHE A 155 -15.37 45.56 -7.10
N TYR A 156 -15.79 44.55 -7.82
CA TYR A 156 -14.91 43.50 -8.32
C TYR A 156 -13.83 44.06 -9.24
N ARG A 157 -12.61 43.56 -9.11
CA ARG A 157 -11.49 44.00 -9.95
C ARG A 157 -11.55 43.46 -11.38
N SER A 158 -12.30 42.36 -11.60
CA SER A 158 -12.42 41.77 -12.93
C SER A 158 -13.54 42.34 -13.78
N MET A 159 -14.42 43.14 -13.20
CA MET A 159 -15.61 43.66 -13.87
C MET A 159 -15.82 45.12 -13.55
N ARG A 160 -16.58 45.80 -14.42
CA ARG A 160 -17.00 47.20 -14.26
C ARG A 160 -18.51 47.31 -14.25
N TRP A 161 -19.06 47.99 -13.27
CA TRP A 161 -20.48 48.33 -13.24
C TRP A 161 -20.73 49.59 -14.01
N LEU A 162 -21.38 49.44 -15.16
CA LEU A 162 -21.70 50.55 -16.05
C LEU A 162 -23.01 51.18 -15.64
N THR A 163 -23.03 52.53 -15.45
CA THR A 163 -24.21 53.31 -15.11
C THR A 163 -24.32 54.51 -16.04
N HIS A 164 -25.42 55.25 -15.98
CA HIS A 164 -25.67 56.42 -16.86
C HIS A 164 -24.58 57.47 -16.73
N LYS A 165 -24.37 58.20 -17.84
CA LYS A 165 -23.50 59.38 -17.92
C LYS A 165 -24.32 60.60 -18.43
N SER A 166 -24.26 61.69 -17.69
CA SER A 166 -24.98 62.92 -18.07
C SER A 166 -26.47 62.65 -18.34
N ASN A 167 -27.09 61.88 -17.51
CA ASN A 167 -28.51 61.53 -17.57
C ASN A 167 -28.93 60.68 -18.79
N SER A 168 -28.01 60.05 -19.46
CA SER A 168 -28.27 59.14 -20.58
C SER A 168 -27.41 57.89 -20.49
N TYR A 169 -27.93 56.82 -21.05
CA TYR A 169 -27.20 55.56 -21.17
C TYR A 169 -27.22 55.12 -22.64
N PRO A 170 -26.23 55.51 -23.44
CA PRO A 170 -26.18 55.10 -24.83
C PRO A 170 -25.89 53.63 -24.95
N VAL A 171 -26.28 53.03 -26.09
CA VAL A 171 -25.99 51.63 -26.36
C VAL A 171 -24.48 51.39 -26.35
N GLN A 172 -24.06 50.45 -25.58
CA GLN A 172 -22.66 50.02 -25.47
C GLN A 172 -22.44 48.87 -26.43
N ASP A 173 -21.40 48.93 -27.24
CA ASP A 173 -21.00 47.86 -28.17
C ASP A 173 -19.47 47.84 -28.22
N ALA A 174 -18.90 46.72 -27.83
CA ALA A 174 -17.47 46.57 -27.77
C ALA A 174 -17.05 45.17 -28.25
N GLN A 175 -15.88 45.14 -28.86
CA GLN A 175 -15.29 43.88 -29.36
C GLN A 175 -13.87 43.72 -28.83
N TYR A 176 -13.50 42.49 -28.58
CA TYR A 176 -12.15 42.12 -28.21
C TYR A 176 -11.78 40.79 -28.89
N THR A 177 -10.62 40.75 -29.54
CA THR A 177 -10.08 39.54 -30.15
C THR A 177 -8.94 38.99 -29.29
N ASN A 178 -8.99 37.72 -28.99
CA ASN A 178 -7.92 37.07 -28.25
C ASN A 178 -6.70 36.87 -29.15
N ASN A 179 -5.73 37.74 -29.02
CA ASN A 179 -4.44 37.67 -29.71
C ASN A 179 -3.38 36.93 -28.92
N GLU A 180 -3.73 36.44 -27.74
CA GLU A 180 -2.84 35.62 -26.92
C GLU A 180 -2.80 34.17 -27.42
N GLU A 181 -1.73 33.48 -27.15
CA GLU A 181 -1.59 32.05 -27.51
C GLU A 181 -2.40 31.11 -26.60
N LYS A 182 -2.96 31.64 -25.52
CA LYS A 182 -3.67 30.89 -24.48
C LYS A 182 -5.11 31.34 -24.37
N ASN A 183 -5.94 30.46 -23.78
CA ASN A 183 -7.33 30.76 -23.49
C ASN A 183 -7.44 31.88 -22.43
N ILE A 184 -8.41 32.77 -22.62
CA ILE A 184 -8.73 33.83 -21.67
C ILE A 184 -10.06 33.50 -21.00
N LEU A 185 -10.07 33.37 -19.69
CA LEU A 185 -11.29 33.34 -18.90
C LEU A 185 -11.76 34.76 -18.64
N PHE A 186 -12.99 35.08 -19.02
CA PHE A 186 -13.58 36.38 -18.76
C PHE A 186 -14.94 36.21 -18.06
N MET A 187 -15.33 37.25 -17.32
CA MET A 187 -16.54 37.24 -16.53
C MET A 187 -17.35 38.51 -16.77
N TRP A 188 -18.65 38.36 -16.71
CA TRP A 188 -19.61 39.47 -16.77
C TRP A 188 -20.77 39.19 -15.83
N GLY A 189 -21.62 40.19 -15.67
CA GLY A 189 -22.81 40.06 -14.86
C GLY A 189 -23.98 40.84 -15.41
N ILE A 190 -25.17 40.46 -14.97
CA ILE A 190 -26.41 41.19 -15.26
C ILE A 190 -27.00 41.61 -13.91
N HIS A 191 -27.20 42.93 -13.76
CA HIS A 191 -27.78 43.49 -12.55
C HIS A 191 -29.31 43.41 -12.60
N HIS A 192 -29.89 42.94 -11.53
CA HIS A 192 -31.35 42.88 -11.33
C HIS A 192 -31.74 43.81 -10.19
N PRO A 193 -32.18 45.07 -10.50
CA PRO A 193 -32.58 46.03 -9.49
C PRO A 193 -33.82 45.58 -8.71
N PRO A 194 -34.00 46.04 -7.45
CA PRO A 194 -35.18 45.66 -6.68
C PRO A 194 -36.45 46.44 -7.06
N THR A 195 -36.31 47.62 -7.70
CA THR A 195 -37.43 48.50 -8.07
C THR A 195 -37.24 49.08 -9.46
N ASP A 196 -38.36 49.44 -10.11
CA ASP A 196 -38.36 50.17 -11.40
C ASP A 196 -37.70 51.56 -11.29
N THR A 197 -37.81 52.19 -10.14
CA THR A 197 -37.17 53.48 -9.86
C THR A 197 -35.65 53.35 -9.91
N GLU A 198 -35.10 52.36 -9.29
CA GLU A 198 -33.64 52.11 -9.33
C GLU A 198 -33.18 51.75 -10.72
N GLN A 199 -33.93 50.95 -11.45
CA GLN A 199 -33.65 50.62 -12.85
C GLN A 199 -33.55 51.88 -13.71
N THR A 200 -34.53 52.78 -13.60
CA THR A 200 -34.56 54.02 -14.37
C THR A 200 -33.46 54.97 -13.90
N ASN A 201 -33.17 55.06 -12.63
CA ASN A 201 -32.11 55.93 -12.11
C ASN A 201 -30.73 55.52 -12.60
N LEU A 202 -30.44 54.20 -12.64
CA LEU A 202 -29.13 53.68 -13.04
C LEU A 202 -28.96 53.65 -14.58
N TYR A 203 -29.96 53.19 -15.31
CA TYR A 203 -29.83 52.86 -16.71
C TYR A 203 -30.70 53.67 -17.65
N LYS A 204 -31.54 54.55 -17.13
CA LYS A 204 -32.42 55.47 -17.87
C LYS A 204 -33.39 54.77 -18.84
N ARG A 205 -33.62 53.47 -18.66
CA ARG A 205 -34.57 52.66 -19.43
C ARG A 205 -35.24 51.64 -18.55
N ALA A 206 -36.52 51.37 -18.83
CA ALA A 206 -37.28 50.35 -18.13
C ALA A 206 -37.02 48.94 -18.72
N ASP A 207 -36.74 48.86 -19.99
CA ASP A 207 -36.49 47.60 -20.70
C ASP A 207 -35.11 47.63 -21.36
N THR A 208 -34.26 46.69 -20.99
CA THR A 208 -32.88 46.61 -21.46
C THR A 208 -32.54 45.20 -21.89
N THR A 209 -31.58 45.09 -22.79
CA THR A 209 -31.10 43.80 -23.30
C THR A 209 -29.58 43.85 -23.41
N THR A 210 -28.95 42.78 -22.97
CA THR A 210 -27.51 42.59 -23.11
C THR A 210 -27.26 41.33 -23.93
N SER A 211 -26.39 41.42 -24.94
CA SER A 211 -25.96 40.25 -25.70
C SER A 211 -24.45 40.06 -25.60
N VAL A 212 -24.04 38.82 -25.42
CA VAL A 212 -22.65 38.39 -25.37
C VAL A 212 -22.45 37.32 -26.42
N THR A 213 -21.56 37.54 -27.35
CA THR A 213 -21.36 36.67 -28.51
C THR A 213 -19.88 36.38 -28.70
N THR A 214 -19.59 35.11 -28.85
CA THR A 214 -18.31 34.60 -29.36
C THR A 214 -18.62 33.56 -30.45
N GLU A 215 -17.61 32.95 -31.05
CA GLU A 215 -17.81 31.86 -32.02
C GLU A 215 -18.53 30.66 -31.41
N ASP A 216 -18.40 30.45 -30.09
CA ASP A 216 -18.99 29.33 -29.38
C ASP A 216 -20.30 29.67 -28.66
N ILE A 217 -20.54 30.95 -28.32
CA ILE A 217 -21.72 31.37 -27.57
C ILE A 217 -22.43 32.56 -28.24
N ASN A 218 -23.74 32.53 -28.14
CA ASN A 218 -24.58 33.68 -28.52
C ASN A 218 -25.73 33.74 -27.50
N ARG A 219 -25.58 34.57 -26.48
CA ARG A 219 -26.55 34.67 -25.40
C ARG A 219 -27.10 36.08 -25.28
N THR A 220 -28.38 36.16 -24.98
CA THR A 220 -29.10 37.40 -24.69
C THR A 220 -29.66 37.35 -23.29
N PHE A 221 -29.50 38.46 -22.56
CA PHE A 221 -29.90 38.58 -21.17
C PHE A 221 -30.87 39.74 -20.99
N LYS A 222 -31.86 39.54 -20.13
CA LYS A 222 -32.80 40.57 -19.69
C LYS A 222 -32.86 40.61 -18.17
N PRO A 223 -32.91 41.80 -17.55
CA PRO A 223 -33.04 41.92 -16.13
C PRO A 223 -34.45 41.51 -15.66
N VAL A 224 -34.54 41.01 -14.45
CA VAL A 224 -35.78 40.73 -13.72
C VAL A 224 -35.83 41.69 -12.54
N ILE A 225 -36.77 42.63 -12.58
CA ILE A 225 -36.92 43.66 -11.56
C ILE A 225 -37.92 43.18 -10.52
N GLY A 226 -37.57 43.29 -9.26
CA GLY A 226 -38.47 42.97 -8.17
C GLY A 226 -37.76 42.91 -6.82
N PRO A 227 -38.49 43.13 -5.71
CA PRO A 227 -37.92 43.07 -4.37
C PRO A 227 -37.48 41.66 -4.05
N ARG A 228 -36.35 41.53 -3.37
CA ARG A 228 -35.78 40.28 -2.91
C ARG A 228 -35.38 40.39 -1.45
N PRO A 229 -35.23 39.27 -0.72
CA PRO A 229 -34.72 39.31 0.64
C PRO A 229 -33.37 40.03 0.72
N LEU A 230 -33.13 40.76 1.79
CA LEU A 230 -31.86 41.44 2.03
C LEU A 230 -30.74 40.38 2.25
N VAL A 231 -29.70 40.51 1.43
CA VAL A 231 -28.45 39.79 1.59
C VAL A 231 -27.31 40.80 1.49
N ASN A 232 -26.44 40.85 2.48
CA ASN A 232 -25.38 41.86 2.61
C ASN A 232 -25.90 43.31 2.46
N GLY A 233 -27.11 43.58 2.96
CA GLY A 233 -27.74 44.89 2.86
C GLY A 233 -28.29 45.23 1.50
N GLN A 234 -28.35 44.31 0.55
CA GLN A 234 -28.83 44.56 -0.82
C GLN A 234 -30.09 43.74 -1.12
N GLN A 235 -31.11 44.39 -1.70
CA GLN A 235 -32.28 43.73 -2.28
C GLN A 235 -32.07 43.37 -3.75
N GLY A 236 -31.16 44.04 -4.42
CA GLY A 236 -30.77 43.71 -5.79
C GLY A 236 -29.92 42.47 -5.87
N ARG A 237 -29.80 41.91 -7.07
CA ARG A 237 -28.97 40.76 -7.36
C ARG A 237 -28.16 40.99 -8.61
N ILE A 238 -27.04 40.28 -8.70
CA ILE A 238 -26.27 40.15 -9.95
C ILE A 238 -26.21 38.67 -10.29
N ASP A 239 -26.60 38.33 -11.52
CA ASP A 239 -26.32 37.04 -12.09
C ASP A 239 -24.94 37.07 -12.71
N TYR A 240 -24.04 36.23 -12.22
CA TYR A 240 -22.66 36.18 -12.66
C TYR A 240 -22.49 35.08 -13.69
N TYR A 241 -21.79 35.43 -14.77
CA TYR A 241 -21.50 34.54 -15.87
C TYR A 241 -20.02 34.55 -16.17
N TRP A 242 -19.55 33.48 -16.74
CA TRP A 242 -18.17 33.35 -17.20
C TRP A 242 -18.10 32.50 -18.46
N SER A 243 -17.05 32.70 -19.22
CA SER A 243 -16.76 31.91 -20.41
C SER A 243 -15.28 31.98 -20.74
N VAL A 244 -14.83 31.07 -21.60
CA VAL A 244 -13.45 30.98 -22.04
C VAL A 244 -13.38 31.44 -23.51
N LEU A 245 -12.51 32.40 -23.79
CA LEU A 245 -12.23 32.90 -25.14
C LEU A 245 -10.95 32.20 -25.63
N LYS A 246 -11.10 31.34 -26.65
CA LYS A 246 -9.99 30.62 -27.25
C LYS A 246 -9.12 31.54 -28.10
N PRO A 247 -7.84 31.19 -28.38
CA PRO A 247 -6.99 31.98 -29.26
C PRO A 247 -7.65 32.23 -30.62
N GLY A 248 -7.61 33.48 -31.08
CA GLY A 248 -8.20 33.89 -32.35
C GLY A 248 -9.69 34.16 -32.34
N GLN A 249 -10.40 33.85 -31.26
CA GLN A 249 -11.83 34.14 -31.14
C GLN A 249 -12.07 35.61 -30.78
N THR A 250 -13.23 36.13 -31.21
CA THR A 250 -13.66 37.51 -30.94
C THR A 250 -14.85 37.49 -29.99
N LEU A 251 -14.73 38.25 -28.90
CA LEU A 251 -15.82 38.54 -27.97
C LEU A 251 -16.51 39.83 -28.39
N ARG A 252 -17.83 39.81 -28.55
CA ARG A 252 -18.66 40.97 -28.76
C ARG A 252 -19.68 41.12 -27.66
N VAL A 253 -19.71 42.28 -27.02
CA VAL A 253 -20.66 42.60 -25.96
C VAL A 253 -21.45 43.83 -26.40
N ARG A 254 -22.78 43.70 -26.41
CA ARG A 254 -23.70 44.79 -26.71
C ARG A 254 -24.75 44.89 -25.61
N SER A 255 -24.91 46.09 -25.05
CA SER A 255 -25.85 46.32 -23.96
C SER A 255 -26.40 47.73 -23.97
N ASN A 256 -27.67 47.89 -23.59
CA ASN A 256 -28.28 49.17 -23.34
C ASN A 256 -28.66 49.41 -21.87
N GLY A 257 -28.17 48.56 -20.98
CA GLY A 257 -28.35 48.68 -19.54
C GLY A 257 -28.17 47.38 -18.80
N ASN A 258 -28.01 47.45 -17.53
CA ASN A 258 -27.88 46.34 -16.58
C ASN A 258 -26.61 45.46 -16.74
N LEU A 259 -25.67 45.91 -17.56
CA LEU A 259 -24.43 45.15 -17.77
C LEU A 259 -23.40 45.46 -16.67
N ILE A 260 -22.87 44.40 -16.09
CA ILE A 260 -21.61 44.44 -15.36
C ILE A 260 -20.54 43.94 -16.34
N ALA A 261 -19.80 44.88 -16.91
CA ALA A 261 -18.95 44.62 -18.07
C ALA A 261 -17.64 43.88 -17.70
N PRO A 262 -17.14 42.99 -18.56
CA PRO A 262 -15.81 42.43 -18.40
C PRO A 262 -14.74 43.52 -18.44
N TRP A 263 -13.81 43.52 -17.54
CA TRP A 263 -12.69 44.44 -17.50
C TRP A 263 -11.36 43.76 -17.69
N TYR A 264 -11.11 42.74 -16.87
CA TYR A 264 -9.93 41.89 -16.96
C TYR A 264 -10.31 40.45 -17.28
N GLY A 265 -9.48 39.83 -18.11
CA GLY A 265 -9.49 38.38 -18.32
C GLY A 265 -8.40 37.73 -17.54
N HIS A 266 -8.54 36.41 -17.40
CA HIS A 266 -7.63 35.57 -16.67
C HIS A 266 -7.02 34.54 -17.61
N ILE A 267 -5.69 34.49 -17.66
CA ILE A 267 -4.96 33.45 -18.35
C ILE A 267 -4.53 32.42 -17.29
N LEU A 268 -5.19 31.27 -17.32
CA LEU A 268 -4.91 30.14 -16.45
C LEU A 268 -4.20 29.09 -17.28
N SER A 269 -3.00 28.72 -16.88
CA SER A 269 -2.19 27.76 -17.63
C SER A 269 -1.49 26.75 -16.71
N GLY A 270 -0.98 25.66 -17.34
CA GLY A 270 -0.33 24.58 -16.62
C GLY A 270 -1.32 23.65 -15.91
N GLU A 271 -0.77 22.75 -15.15
CA GLU A 271 -1.53 21.75 -14.37
C GLU A 271 -1.14 21.84 -12.90
N SER A 272 -2.14 22.04 -12.03
CA SER A 272 -1.94 21.91 -10.59
C SER A 272 -2.21 20.47 -10.15
N HIS A 273 -1.73 20.13 -8.98
CA HIS A 273 -2.04 18.84 -8.35
C HIS A 273 -3.45 18.78 -7.75
N GLY A 274 -4.18 19.87 -7.79
CA GLY A 274 -5.56 19.92 -7.35
C GLY A 274 -5.80 20.83 -6.15
N ARG A 275 -7.02 20.75 -5.63
CA ARG A 275 -7.50 21.52 -4.49
C ARG A 275 -7.64 20.61 -3.27
N ILE A 276 -7.21 21.09 -2.13
CA ILE A 276 -7.27 20.37 -0.86
C ILE A 276 -8.05 21.19 0.15
N LEU A 277 -9.01 20.57 0.81
CA LEU A 277 -9.74 21.20 1.90
C LEU A 277 -8.93 21.16 3.19
N LYS A 278 -8.93 22.22 3.95
CA LYS A 278 -8.25 22.29 5.25
C LYS A 278 -8.70 21.19 6.20
N THR A 279 -9.97 20.85 6.21
CA THR A 279 -10.52 19.78 7.05
C THR A 279 -9.85 18.43 6.82
N ASP A 280 -9.44 18.15 5.58
CA ASP A 280 -8.72 16.93 5.25
C ASP A 280 -7.29 16.93 5.80
N LEU A 281 -6.65 18.10 5.82
CA LEU A 281 -5.32 18.27 6.41
C LEU A 281 -5.36 18.18 7.95
N ASP A 282 -6.39 18.75 8.57
CA ASP A 282 -6.58 18.72 10.02
C ASP A 282 -6.88 17.30 10.55
N SER A 283 -7.34 16.39 9.70
CA SER A 283 -7.57 14.98 10.07
C SER A 283 -6.30 14.12 10.07
N GLY A 284 -5.13 14.71 9.94
CA GLY A 284 -3.84 14.04 9.98
C GLY A 284 -3.27 13.67 8.61
N ASN A 285 -3.92 14.05 7.52
CA ASN A 285 -3.40 13.88 6.17
C ASN A 285 -2.40 14.99 5.85
N CYS A 286 -1.30 14.62 5.25
CA CYS A 286 -0.29 15.53 4.74
C CYS A 286 -0.28 15.54 3.22
N VAL A 287 0.27 16.60 2.62
CA VAL A 287 0.53 16.68 1.19
C VAL A 287 1.97 16.23 0.93
N VAL A 288 2.14 15.28 0.04
CA VAL A 288 3.45 14.67 -0.23
C VAL A 288 3.78 14.78 -1.72
N GLN A 289 5.03 15.10 -2.03
CA GLN A 289 5.56 14.98 -3.40
C GLN A 289 6.58 13.85 -3.45
N CYS A 290 6.46 12.99 -4.46
CA CYS A 290 7.34 11.86 -4.66
C CYS A 290 8.44 12.19 -5.67
N GLN A 291 9.63 11.65 -5.43
CA GLN A 291 10.77 11.65 -6.36
C GLN A 291 11.15 13.02 -6.93
N THR A 292 11.43 13.99 -6.09
CA THR A 292 12.00 15.26 -6.52
C THR A 292 13.50 15.34 -6.18
N GLU A 293 14.24 16.10 -7.00
CA GLU A 293 15.67 16.39 -6.72
C GLU A 293 15.89 17.15 -5.42
N LYS A 294 14.87 17.84 -4.92
CA LYS A 294 14.93 18.68 -3.71
C LYS A 294 14.45 17.99 -2.44
N GLY A 295 14.10 16.71 -2.51
CA GLY A 295 13.52 15.95 -1.40
C GLY A 295 12.06 15.59 -1.63
N GLY A 296 11.37 15.14 -0.59
CA GLY A 296 10.03 14.58 -0.65
C GLY A 296 10.03 13.11 -0.30
N LEU A 297 9.01 12.36 -0.75
CA LEU A 297 8.95 10.92 -0.51
C LEU A 297 9.89 10.19 -1.47
N ASN A 298 11.08 9.83 -0.98
CA ASN A 298 12.04 9.06 -1.75
C ASN A 298 12.08 7.62 -1.22
N THR A 299 11.42 6.72 -1.95
CA THR A 299 11.38 5.30 -1.59
C THR A 299 11.34 4.43 -2.84
N THR A 300 11.93 3.25 -2.74
CA THR A 300 11.83 2.19 -3.75
C THR A 300 10.67 1.22 -3.46
N LEU A 301 9.99 1.39 -2.34
CA LEU A 301 8.89 0.53 -1.92
C LEU A 301 7.65 0.76 -2.79
N PRO A 302 6.87 -0.27 -3.09
CA PRO A 302 5.73 -0.16 -4.01
C PRO A 302 4.51 0.54 -3.42
N PHE A 303 4.43 0.67 -2.11
CA PHE A 303 3.28 1.25 -1.40
C PHE A 303 3.71 2.27 -0.36
N HIS A 304 2.82 3.19 -0.05
CA HIS A 304 2.99 4.12 1.07
C HIS A 304 1.65 4.35 1.79
N ASN A 305 1.71 4.77 3.05
CA ASN A 305 0.57 5.19 3.83
C ASN A 305 0.71 6.61 4.40
N VAL A 306 1.60 7.41 3.83
CA VAL A 306 1.94 8.73 4.35
C VAL A 306 0.77 9.69 4.15
N SER A 307 0.24 9.80 2.94
CA SER A 307 -0.90 10.65 2.62
C SER A 307 -1.58 10.22 1.33
N LYS A 308 -2.91 10.31 1.32
CA LYS A 308 -3.70 10.18 0.08
C LYS A 308 -3.45 11.34 -0.90
N TYR A 309 -2.90 12.46 -0.44
CA TYR A 309 -2.49 13.61 -1.26
C TYR A 309 -1.02 13.49 -1.67
N ALA A 310 -0.69 12.46 -2.40
CA ALA A 310 0.66 12.24 -2.92
C ALA A 310 0.70 12.53 -4.41
N PHE A 311 1.66 13.36 -4.85
CA PHE A 311 1.77 13.87 -6.21
C PHE A 311 3.12 13.52 -6.83
N GLY A 312 3.12 13.31 -8.14
CA GLY A 312 4.31 12.92 -8.87
C GLY A 312 4.32 11.41 -9.17
N ASN A 313 5.50 10.84 -9.40
CA ASN A 313 5.66 9.41 -9.62
C ASN A 313 5.72 8.67 -8.28
N CYS A 314 4.56 8.49 -7.67
CA CYS A 314 4.43 7.93 -6.34
C CYS A 314 4.20 6.42 -6.34
N PRO A 315 4.64 5.71 -5.28
CA PRO A 315 4.06 4.43 -4.91
C PRO A 315 2.55 4.55 -4.72
N LYS A 316 1.86 3.45 -4.78
CA LYS A 316 0.40 3.44 -4.56
C LYS A 316 0.09 3.69 -3.08
N TYR A 317 -0.93 4.51 -2.81
CA TYR A 317 -1.41 4.76 -1.46
C TYR A 317 -2.26 3.59 -0.96
N VAL A 318 -1.93 3.10 0.23
CA VAL A 318 -2.68 2.05 0.92
C VAL A 318 -2.81 2.44 2.39
N GLY A 319 -4.03 2.59 2.87
CA GLY A 319 -4.32 3.03 4.24
C GLY A 319 -4.20 1.93 5.29
N VAL A 320 -3.07 1.22 5.32
CA VAL A 320 -2.79 0.15 6.28
C VAL A 320 -1.57 0.49 7.11
N LYS A 321 -1.38 -0.20 8.24
CA LYS A 321 -0.26 0.08 9.15
C LYS A 321 1.04 -0.56 8.71
N SER A 322 0.99 -1.72 8.09
CA SER A 322 2.16 -2.49 7.68
C SER A 322 1.79 -3.51 6.61
N LEU A 323 2.71 -3.73 5.67
CA LEU A 323 2.63 -4.79 4.67
C LEU A 323 3.98 -5.52 4.64
N LYS A 324 4.09 -6.58 5.40
CA LYS A 324 5.32 -7.40 5.46
C LYS A 324 5.21 -8.59 4.53
N LEU A 325 6.13 -8.66 3.59
CA LEU A 325 6.29 -9.80 2.68
C LEU A 325 7.31 -10.77 3.27
N ALA A 326 6.96 -12.05 3.35
CA ALA A 326 7.89 -13.09 3.71
C ALA A 326 8.91 -13.31 2.58
N VAL A 327 10.17 -13.27 2.90
CA VAL A 327 11.27 -13.52 1.96
C VAL A 327 11.99 -14.82 2.32
N GLY A 328 12.35 -14.96 3.59
CA GLY A 328 13.03 -16.15 4.11
C GLY A 328 12.09 -17.29 4.48
N LEU A 329 12.68 -18.28 5.11
CA LEU A 329 12.00 -19.51 5.53
C LEU A 329 11.32 -19.33 6.88
N ARG A 330 10.46 -20.27 7.24
CA ARG A 330 9.99 -20.40 8.62
C ARG A 330 11.18 -20.52 9.56
N ASN A 331 11.23 -19.68 10.55
CA ASN A 331 12.34 -19.65 11.49
C ASN A 331 12.04 -20.63 12.63
N VAL A 332 12.40 -21.88 12.42
CA VAL A 332 12.28 -22.95 13.43
C VAL A 332 13.68 -23.27 13.92
N PRO A 333 14.09 -22.75 15.08
CA PRO A 333 15.40 -23.09 15.62
C PRO A 333 15.42 -24.55 16.02
N ALA A 334 16.43 -25.27 15.52
CA ALA A 334 16.75 -26.57 16.08
C ALA A 334 17.36 -26.37 17.48
N ALA A 335 17.17 -27.35 18.36
CA ALA A 335 17.75 -27.28 19.70
C ALA A 335 19.28 -27.19 19.65
N SER A 336 19.92 -27.73 18.61
CA SER A 336 21.35 -27.57 18.32
C SER A 336 21.63 -28.00 16.87
N ASP A 337 22.59 -27.37 16.19
CA ASP A 337 23.10 -27.79 14.87
C ASP A 337 23.78 -29.16 14.95
N ARG A 338 24.22 -29.53 16.13
CA ARG A 338 24.80 -30.80 16.45
C ARG A 338 23.95 -31.42 17.54
N GLY A 339 23.37 -32.59 17.27
CA GLY A 339 22.66 -33.35 18.27
C GLY A 339 23.57 -33.76 19.44
N LEU A 340 23.03 -34.41 20.44
CA LEU A 340 23.77 -35.00 21.55
C LEU A 340 24.92 -35.86 21.01
N PHE A 341 26.15 -35.66 21.53
CA PHE A 341 27.37 -36.36 21.11
C PHE A 341 27.89 -36.05 19.70
N GLY A 342 27.57 -34.87 19.14
CA GLY A 342 28.07 -34.44 17.84
C GLY A 342 27.36 -35.05 16.65
N ALA A 343 26.23 -35.71 16.83
CA ALA A 343 25.38 -36.19 15.76
C ALA A 343 24.70 -35.00 15.08
N ILE A 344 24.68 -35.04 13.75
CA ILE A 344 23.99 -34.00 12.94
C ILE A 344 22.56 -34.43 12.70
N ALA A 345 21.66 -33.43 12.54
CA ALA A 345 20.24 -33.64 12.28
C ALA A 345 19.81 -32.83 11.04
N GLY A 346 18.80 -33.35 10.35
CA GLY A 346 18.28 -32.72 9.13
C GLY A 346 17.10 -31.78 9.37
N PHE A 347 16.42 -31.42 8.28
CA PHE A 347 15.36 -30.38 8.27
C PHE A 347 14.11 -30.76 9.07
N ILE A 348 13.88 -32.04 9.37
CA ILE A 348 12.73 -32.51 10.15
C ILE A 348 12.78 -31.97 11.58
N GLU A 349 13.96 -31.82 12.15
CA GLU A 349 14.16 -31.36 13.53
C GLU A 349 14.22 -29.84 13.65
N GLY A 350 14.36 -29.11 12.56
CA GLY A 350 14.42 -27.66 12.51
C GLY A 350 15.48 -27.11 11.58
N GLY A 351 15.69 -25.80 11.62
CA GLY A 351 16.68 -25.10 10.80
C GLY A 351 18.07 -25.11 11.42
N TRP A 352 19.05 -24.67 10.64
CA TRP A 352 20.45 -24.59 11.03
C TRP A 352 20.92 -23.13 11.16
N PRO A 353 21.17 -22.63 12.36
CA PRO A 353 21.72 -21.28 12.54
C PRO A 353 23.10 -21.10 11.92
N GLY A 354 23.88 -22.18 11.80
CA GLY A 354 25.20 -22.15 11.20
C GLY A 354 25.24 -22.06 9.67
N LEU A 355 24.10 -22.26 9.00
CA LEU A 355 24.01 -22.16 7.55
C LEU A 355 23.83 -20.69 7.17
N VAL A 356 24.94 -20.02 6.81
CA VAL A 356 24.96 -18.57 6.55
C VAL A 356 25.11 -18.21 5.08
N ALA A 357 25.58 -19.12 4.25
CA ALA A 357 25.89 -18.85 2.84
C ALA A 357 24.70 -19.01 1.89
N GLY A 358 23.57 -19.51 2.36
CA GLY A 358 22.37 -19.73 1.55
C GLY A 358 21.18 -20.15 2.38
N TRP A 359 20.03 -20.33 1.75
CA TRP A 359 18.79 -20.73 2.43
C TRP A 359 18.68 -22.24 2.62
N TYR A 360 19.21 -23.02 1.69
CA TYR A 360 19.19 -24.47 1.72
C TYR A 360 20.62 -25.00 1.65
N GLY A 361 20.85 -26.11 2.26
CA GLY A 361 22.18 -26.66 2.24
C GLY A 361 22.31 -28.06 2.81
N PHE A 362 23.56 -28.45 2.99
CA PHE A 362 23.98 -29.76 3.42
C PHE A 362 24.87 -29.66 4.66
N GLN A 363 24.73 -30.62 5.54
CA GLN A 363 25.67 -30.86 6.61
C GLN A 363 26.14 -32.31 6.52
N HIS A 364 27.42 -32.54 6.64
CA HIS A 364 28.00 -33.87 6.59
C HIS A 364 28.82 -34.15 7.82
N SER A 365 28.91 -35.44 8.16
CA SER A 365 29.78 -35.98 9.20
C SER A 365 30.50 -37.18 8.66
N ASN A 366 31.83 -37.16 8.71
CA ASN A 366 32.72 -38.27 8.32
C ASN A 366 33.93 -38.30 9.22
N ASP A 367 34.90 -39.17 8.92
CA ASP A 367 36.14 -39.33 9.69
C ASP A 367 37.00 -38.03 9.70
N GLN A 368 36.83 -37.14 8.75
CA GLN A 368 37.53 -35.87 8.66
C GLN A 368 36.84 -34.73 9.43
N GLY A 369 35.68 -35.00 10.02
CA GLY A 369 34.93 -34.04 10.83
C GLY A 369 33.55 -33.73 10.31
N VAL A 370 32.99 -32.64 10.83
CA VAL A 370 31.66 -32.14 10.45
C VAL A 370 31.84 -30.86 9.59
N GLY A 371 31.14 -30.81 8.48
CA GLY A 371 31.15 -29.65 7.60
C GLY A 371 29.74 -29.27 7.17
N MET A 372 29.58 -28.02 6.78
CA MET A 372 28.32 -27.44 6.30
C MET A 372 28.56 -26.63 5.04
N ALA A 373 27.68 -26.77 4.07
CA ALA A 373 27.75 -26.01 2.83
C ALA A 373 26.35 -25.68 2.32
N ALA A 374 26.19 -24.49 1.74
CA ALA A 374 24.95 -24.08 1.12
C ALA A 374 24.83 -24.67 -0.29
N ASP A 375 23.60 -25.01 -0.68
CA ASP A 375 23.27 -25.34 -2.05
C ASP A 375 22.97 -24.06 -2.82
N ARG A 376 23.89 -23.63 -3.69
CA ARG A 376 23.79 -22.34 -4.39
C ARG A 376 22.70 -22.31 -5.46
N GLU A 377 22.48 -23.43 -6.15
CA GLU A 377 21.51 -23.50 -7.25
C GLU A 377 20.08 -23.32 -6.73
N SER A 378 19.65 -24.11 -5.76
CA SER A 378 18.30 -24.02 -5.20
C SER A 378 18.06 -22.70 -4.47
N THR A 379 19.07 -22.19 -3.78
CA THR A 379 18.99 -20.87 -3.13
C THR A 379 18.82 -19.76 -4.14
N GLN A 380 19.58 -19.76 -5.25
CA GLN A 380 19.48 -18.74 -6.28
C GLN A 380 18.14 -18.77 -7.00
N GLU A 381 17.62 -19.95 -7.31
CA GLU A 381 16.28 -20.09 -7.90
C GLU A 381 15.19 -19.54 -6.98
N ALA A 382 15.28 -19.79 -5.69
CA ALA A 382 14.35 -19.28 -4.72
C ALA A 382 14.43 -17.74 -4.61
N VAL A 383 15.63 -17.18 -4.60
CA VAL A 383 15.86 -15.72 -4.58
C VAL A 383 15.27 -15.06 -5.83
N ASP A 384 15.49 -15.64 -7.00
CA ASP A 384 14.97 -15.11 -8.27
C ASP A 384 13.45 -15.12 -8.30
N LYS A 385 12.81 -16.18 -7.80
CA LYS A 385 11.36 -16.27 -7.68
C LYS A 385 10.80 -15.19 -6.76
N ILE A 386 11.44 -14.91 -5.64
CA ILE A 386 10.99 -13.87 -4.70
C ILE A 386 11.18 -12.47 -5.28
N THR A 387 12.27 -12.23 -6.00
CA THR A 387 12.49 -10.97 -6.71
C THR A 387 11.38 -10.74 -7.75
N SER A 388 11.05 -11.77 -8.53
CA SER A 388 9.94 -11.73 -9.49
C SER A 388 8.58 -11.49 -8.81
N LYS A 389 8.37 -12.03 -7.62
CA LYS A 389 7.14 -11.89 -6.84
C LYS A 389 6.85 -10.43 -6.48
N VAL A 390 7.85 -9.67 -6.07
CA VAL A 390 7.70 -8.24 -5.76
C VAL A 390 7.23 -7.48 -7.00
N ASN A 391 7.80 -7.75 -8.16
CA ASN A 391 7.38 -7.13 -9.42
C ASN A 391 5.94 -7.50 -9.78
N ASN A 392 5.53 -8.74 -9.55
CA ASN A 392 4.16 -9.18 -9.80
C ASN A 392 3.14 -8.50 -8.87
N ILE A 393 3.50 -8.26 -7.62
CA ILE A 393 2.66 -7.51 -6.69
C ILE A 393 2.46 -6.08 -7.18
N ILE A 394 3.53 -5.42 -7.62
CA ILE A 394 3.47 -4.07 -8.18
C ILE A 394 2.55 -4.05 -9.41
N ASP A 395 2.71 -4.98 -10.35
CA ASP A 395 1.94 -5.04 -11.59
C ASP A 395 0.44 -5.29 -11.32
N LYS A 396 0.11 -6.15 -10.38
CA LYS A 396 -1.29 -6.43 -10.00
C LYS A 396 -1.98 -5.23 -9.38
N MET A 397 -1.24 -4.36 -8.70
CA MET A 397 -1.77 -3.17 -8.07
C MET A 397 -1.72 -1.92 -8.96
N ASN A 398 -1.16 -2.00 -10.17
CA ASN A 398 -1.11 -0.87 -11.11
C ASN A 398 -2.48 -0.39 -11.58
N LYS A 399 -3.51 -1.23 -11.47
CA LYS A 399 -4.89 -0.89 -11.82
C LYS A 399 -5.65 -0.22 -10.67
N GLN A 400 -4.94 0.14 -9.61
CA GLN A 400 -5.58 0.81 -8.48
C GLN A 400 -6.28 2.09 -8.94
N TYR A 401 -7.48 2.29 -8.41
CA TYR A 401 -8.33 3.44 -8.66
C TYR A 401 -7.66 4.75 -8.23
N GLU A 402 -7.76 5.78 -9.08
CA GLU A 402 -7.41 7.16 -8.73
C GLU A 402 -8.67 7.91 -8.33
N ILE A 403 -8.60 8.63 -7.22
CA ILE A 403 -9.71 9.48 -6.76
C ILE A 403 -9.75 10.73 -7.63
N ILE A 404 -10.92 11.00 -8.23
CA ILE A 404 -11.20 12.23 -8.95
C ILE A 404 -11.92 13.17 -7.99
N ASP A 405 -11.38 14.38 -7.82
CA ASP A 405 -11.98 15.40 -6.98
C ASP A 405 -13.11 16.10 -7.76
N HIS A 406 -14.35 15.76 -7.42
CA HIS A 406 -15.54 16.36 -7.99
C HIS A 406 -16.06 17.49 -7.12
N GLU A 407 -16.50 18.58 -7.77
CA GLU A 407 -17.18 19.67 -7.11
C GLU A 407 -18.71 19.49 -7.20
N PHE A 408 -19.40 19.76 -6.10
CA PHE A 408 -20.86 19.67 -6.00
C PHE A 408 -21.43 20.95 -5.41
N SER A 409 -22.60 21.39 -5.89
CA SER A 409 -23.34 22.51 -5.33
C SER A 409 -24.01 22.15 -3.99
N GLU A 410 -24.53 23.15 -3.27
CA GLU A 410 -25.24 22.91 -2.02
C GLU A 410 -26.48 22.04 -2.20
N ILE A 411 -27.19 22.17 -3.31
CA ILE A 411 -28.35 21.34 -3.62
C ILE A 411 -27.96 19.90 -4.01
N GLU A 412 -26.71 19.67 -4.32
CA GLU A 412 -26.12 18.38 -4.65
C GLU A 412 -25.40 17.73 -3.45
N ALA A 413 -25.69 18.18 -2.22
CA ALA A 413 -25.03 17.69 -1.01
C ALA A 413 -25.15 16.16 -0.84
N ARG A 414 -26.27 15.57 -1.28
CA ARG A 414 -26.46 14.12 -1.27
C ARG A 414 -25.52 13.41 -2.24
N LEU A 415 -25.30 13.99 -3.44
CA LEU A 415 -24.35 13.44 -4.41
C LEU A 415 -22.92 13.54 -3.89
N ASN A 416 -22.56 14.64 -3.24
CA ASN A 416 -21.25 14.81 -2.60
C ASN A 416 -21.03 13.75 -1.52
N MET A 417 -22.02 13.51 -0.68
CA MET A 417 -21.94 12.50 0.38
C MET A 417 -21.80 11.08 -0.19
N ILE A 418 -22.56 10.76 -1.25
CA ILE A 418 -22.48 9.45 -1.94
C ILE A 418 -21.11 9.29 -2.59
N ASN A 419 -20.62 10.34 -3.28
CA ASN A 419 -19.30 10.30 -3.92
C ASN A 419 -18.19 10.06 -2.91
N ASN A 420 -18.19 10.78 -1.77
CA ASN A 420 -17.21 10.59 -0.72
C ASN A 420 -17.28 9.19 -0.11
N LYS A 421 -18.49 8.67 0.10
CA LYS A 421 -18.67 7.31 0.62
C LYS A 421 -18.15 6.25 -0.35
N ILE A 422 -18.39 6.42 -1.65
CA ILE A 422 -17.88 5.51 -2.68
C ILE A 422 -16.35 5.56 -2.71
N ASP A 423 -15.74 6.75 -2.66
CA ASP A 423 -14.30 6.91 -2.64
C ASP A 423 -13.68 6.22 -1.42
N ASP A 424 -14.24 6.40 -0.24
CA ASP A 424 -13.77 5.77 1.00
C ASP A 424 -13.89 4.24 0.91
N GLN A 425 -15.00 3.73 0.39
CA GLN A 425 -15.20 2.29 0.23
C GLN A 425 -14.25 1.68 -0.80
N ILE A 426 -13.98 2.38 -1.90
CA ILE A 426 -13.02 1.91 -2.91
C ILE A 426 -11.61 1.88 -2.32
N GLN A 427 -11.21 2.89 -1.55
CA GLN A 427 -9.94 2.88 -0.83
C GLN A 427 -9.84 1.69 0.12
N ASP A 428 -10.88 1.42 0.89
CA ASP A 428 -10.92 0.28 1.82
C ASP A 428 -10.84 -1.06 1.07
N ILE A 429 -11.50 -1.19 -0.06
CA ILE A 429 -11.44 -2.39 -0.92
C ILE A 429 -10.01 -2.61 -1.41
N TRP A 430 -9.35 -1.56 -1.91
CA TRP A 430 -7.99 -1.70 -2.40
C TRP A 430 -6.98 -1.96 -1.28
N ALA A 431 -7.19 -1.38 -0.10
CA ALA A 431 -6.41 -1.69 1.09
C ALA A 431 -6.54 -3.18 1.48
N TYR A 432 -7.76 -3.67 1.50
CA TYR A 432 -8.04 -5.09 1.75
C TYR A 432 -7.41 -6.00 0.69
N ASN A 433 -7.50 -5.62 -0.60
CA ASN A 433 -6.89 -6.37 -1.68
C ASN A 433 -5.36 -6.43 -1.53
N ALA A 434 -4.71 -5.34 -1.14
CA ALA A 434 -3.28 -5.33 -0.90
C ALA A 434 -2.89 -6.24 0.26
N GLU A 435 -3.60 -6.17 1.37
CA GLU A 435 -3.40 -7.05 2.53
C GLU A 435 -3.60 -8.52 2.16
N LEU A 436 -4.70 -8.83 1.48
CA LEU A 436 -5.01 -10.19 1.07
C LEU A 436 -3.96 -10.75 0.10
N LEU A 437 -3.50 -9.93 -0.85
CA LEU A 437 -2.45 -10.33 -1.79
C LEU A 437 -1.14 -10.66 -1.07
N VAL A 438 -0.76 -9.85 -0.09
CA VAL A 438 0.45 -10.11 0.71
C VAL A 438 0.29 -11.38 1.55
N LEU A 439 -0.86 -11.60 2.17
CA LEU A 439 -1.14 -12.83 2.91
C LEU A 439 -1.03 -14.07 2.01
N LEU A 440 -1.63 -14.01 0.83
CA LEU A 440 -1.56 -15.11 -0.16
C LEU A 440 -0.13 -15.38 -0.59
N GLU A 441 0.63 -14.33 -0.92
CA GLU A 441 2.01 -14.47 -1.35
C GLU A 441 2.92 -14.97 -0.22
N ASN A 442 2.66 -14.60 1.02
CA ASN A 442 3.37 -15.13 2.18
C ASN A 442 3.12 -16.63 2.34
N GLN A 443 1.87 -17.06 2.20
CA GLN A 443 1.53 -18.48 2.24
C GLN A 443 2.26 -19.26 1.15
N LYS A 444 2.23 -18.75 -0.07
CA LYS A 444 2.94 -19.37 -1.21
C LYS A 444 4.45 -19.41 -1.01
N THR A 445 5.05 -18.34 -0.49
CA THR A 445 6.50 -18.26 -0.25
C THR A 445 6.94 -19.34 0.74
N LEU A 446 6.22 -19.45 1.85
CA LEU A 446 6.55 -20.44 2.87
C LEU A 446 6.37 -21.88 2.36
N ASP A 447 5.29 -22.13 1.61
CA ASP A 447 5.04 -23.44 1.00
C ASP A 447 6.11 -23.78 -0.05
N GLU A 448 6.55 -22.80 -0.85
CA GLU A 448 7.63 -22.99 -1.83
C GLU A 448 8.96 -23.32 -1.16
N HIS A 449 9.27 -22.68 -0.03
CA HIS A 449 10.48 -23.01 0.73
C HIS A 449 10.43 -24.44 1.26
N ASP A 450 9.31 -24.86 1.83
CA ASP A 450 9.12 -26.23 2.29
C ASP A 450 9.27 -27.22 1.13
N ALA A 451 8.67 -26.93 -0.02
CA ALA A 451 8.78 -27.74 -1.23
C ALA A 451 10.23 -27.81 -1.75
N ASN A 452 10.97 -26.71 -1.68
CA ASN A 452 12.36 -26.67 -2.15
C ASN A 452 13.28 -27.53 -1.28
N VAL A 453 13.11 -27.49 0.01
CA VAL A 453 13.85 -28.39 0.94
C VAL A 453 13.55 -29.85 0.63
N ASN A 454 12.29 -30.19 0.45
CA ASN A 454 11.87 -31.55 0.12
C ASN A 454 12.37 -32.00 -1.26
N ASN A 455 12.38 -31.11 -2.24
CA ASN A 455 12.92 -31.42 -3.57
C ASN A 455 14.43 -31.66 -3.53
N LEU A 456 15.17 -30.90 -2.73
CA LEU A 456 16.59 -31.09 -2.52
C LEU A 456 16.85 -32.46 -1.85
N TYR A 457 16.07 -32.80 -0.83
CA TYR A 457 16.12 -34.09 -0.19
C TYR A 457 15.89 -35.24 -1.16
N ASN A 458 14.85 -35.18 -1.98
CA ASN A 458 14.52 -36.18 -2.98
C ASN A 458 15.57 -36.28 -4.08
N LYS A 459 16.20 -35.18 -4.46
CA LYS A 459 17.31 -35.16 -5.43
C LYS A 459 18.51 -35.94 -4.89
N VAL A 460 18.87 -35.74 -3.64
CA VAL A 460 19.96 -36.47 -2.98
C VAL A 460 19.60 -37.95 -2.80
N LYS A 461 18.36 -38.23 -2.43
CA LYS A 461 17.86 -39.61 -2.33
C LYS A 461 18.04 -40.39 -3.65
N ARG A 462 17.65 -39.76 -4.77
CA ARG A 462 17.80 -40.38 -6.10
C ARG A 462 19.26 -40.55 -6.51
N ALA A 463 20.10 -39.57 -6.16
CA ALA A 463 21.52 -39.64 -6.45
C ALA A 463 22.23 -40.72 -5.68
N LEU A 464 21.90 -40.93 -4.43
CA LEU A 464 22.52 -41.96 -3.58
C LEU A 464 21.96 -43.37 -3.84
N GLY A 465 20.69 -43.46 -4.22
CA GLY A 465 20.03 -44.74 -4.47
C GLY A 465 20.10 -45.69 -3.28
N SER A 466 20.59 -46.92 -3.50
CA SER A 466 20.72 -47.95 -2.46
C SER A 466 22.02 -47.85 -1.65
N ASN A 467 22.89 -46.88 -1.95
CA ASN A 467 24.16 -46.71 -1.24
C ASN A 467 24.00 -46.03 0.13
N ALA A 468 22.81 -45.54 0.44
CA ALA A 468 22.51 -44.86 1.67
C ALA A 468 21.13 -45.27 2.20
N ARG A 469 20.96 -45.12 3.50
CA ARG A 469 19.70 -45.36 4.22
C ARG A 469 19.14 -44.04 4.71
N GLU A 470 17.86 -43.83 4.55
CA GLU A 470 17.16 -42.70 5.17
C GLU A 470 17.01 -42.94 6.68
N ASP A 471 17.38 -41.94 7.51
CA ASP A 471 17.24 -42.07 8.97
C ASP A 471 15.90 -41.52 9.48
N GLY A 472 15.06 -40.96 8.62
CA GLY A 472 13.78 -40.37 8.98
C GLY A 472 13.83 -38.93 9.49
N ASN A 473 15.01 -38.35 9.68
CA ASN A 473 15.21 -36.98 10.18
C ASN A 473 15.75 -36.01 9.11
N GLY A 474 15.61 -36.34 7.83
CA GLY A 474 16.15 -35.55 6.74
C GLY A 474 17.61 -35.81 6.44
N CYS A 475 18.14 -36.92 6.90
CA CYS A 475 19.52 -37.31 6.70
C CYS A 475 19.63 -38.65 5.98
N PHE A 476 20.80 -38.91 5.40
CA PHE A 476 21.16 -40.16 4.79
C PHE A 476 22.42 -40.74 5.47
N GLU A 477 22.33 -41.94 5.95
CA GLU A 477 23.47 -42.69 6.46
C GLU A 477 24.06 -43.51 5.31
N LEU A 478 25.32 -43.23 4.98
CA LEU A 478 26.00 -43.89 3.88
C LEU A 478 26.51 -45.25 4.30
N TYR A 479 26.36 -46.28 3.46
CA TYR A 479 26.90 -47.61 3.69
C TYR A 479 28.37 -47.73 3.33
N HIS A 480 28.96 -46.72 2.69
CA HIS A 480 30.37 -46.68 2.33
C HIS A 480 31.07 -45.52 3.00
N LYS A 481 32.40 -45.57 3.05
CA LYS A 481 33.19 -44.42 3.47
C LYS A 481 33.12 -43.30 2.43
N CYS A 482 32.86 -42.11 2.89
CA CYS A 482 32.77 -40.92 2.06
C CYS A 482 33.60 -39.79 2.68
N ASP A 483 34.75 -39.51 2.08
CA ASP A 483 35.59 -38.40 2.47
C ASP A 483 35.00 -37.06 2.05
N ASN A 484 35.67 -35.96 2.36
CA ASN A 484 35.15 -34.63 1.99
C ASN A 484 35.00 -34.47 0.49
N GLN A 485 35.85 -35.07 -0.32
CA GLN A 485 35.72 -35.01 -1.77
C GLN A 485 34.50 -35.82 -2.26
N CYS A 486 34.24 -36.98 -1.71
CA CYS A 486 33.02 -37.74 -1.97
C CYS A 486 31.77 -36.95 -1.57
N MET A 487 31.76 -36.28 -0.40
CA MET A 487 30.65 -35.44 0.04
C MET A 487 30.42 -34.27 -0.91
N GLU A 488 31.48 -33.68 -1.43
CA GLU A 488 31.36 -32.58 -2.43
C GLU A 488 30.69 -33.10 -3.71
N THR A 489 30.97 -34.29 -4.18
CA THR A 489 30.30 -34.88 -5.34
C THR A 489 28.82 -35.07 -5.16
N ILE A 490 28.38 -35.41 -3.91
CA ILE A 490 26.96 -35.49 -3.57
C ILE A 490 26.32 -34.11 -3.65
N ARG A 491 26.97 -33.07 -3.11
CA ARG A 491 26.47 -31.70 -3.11
C ARG A 491 26.33 -31.11 -4.50
N ASN A 492 27.31 -31.34 -5.39
CA ASN A 492 27.31 -30.78 -6.74
C ASN A 492 26.59 -31.63 -7.79
N GLY A 493 26.03 -32.77 -7.40
CA GLY A 493 25.26 -33.63 -8.28
C GLY A 493 26.10 -34.58 -9.19
N THR A 494 27.39 -34.68 -8.94
CA THR A 494 28.31 -35.52 -9.73
C THR A 494 28.63 -36.87 -9.07
N TYR A 495 27.85 -37.24 -8.07
CA TYR A 495 28.04 -38.52 -7.36
C TYR A 495 27.85 -39.74 -8.28
N ASP A 496 28.83 -40.63 -8.29
CA ASP A 496 28.80 -41.88 -9.04
C ASP A 496 28.40 -43.04 -8.17
N ARG A 497 27.16 -43.50 -8.31
CA ARG A 497 26.63 -44.65 -7.53
C ARG A 497 27.36 -45.94 -7.78
N GLN A 498 27.81 -46.18 -9.00
CA GLN A 498 28.43 -47.44 -9.41
C GLN A 498 29.78 -47.66 -8.72
N LYS A 499 30.51 -46.58 -8.46
CA LYS A 499 31.82 -46.64 -7.79
C LYS A 499 31.74 -47.22 -6.41
N TYR A 500 30.65 -47.02 -5.69
CA TYR A 500 30.46 -47.44 -4.29
C TYR A 500 29.43 -48.57 -4.13
N GLN A 501 28.90 -49.11 -5.19
CA GLN A 501 27.78 -50.04 -5.17
C GLN A 501 28.15 -51.37 -4.48
N GLU A 502 29.34 -51.93 -4.77
CA GLU A 502 29.80 -53.17 -4.18
C GLU A 502 30.10 -53.03 -2.71
N GLU A 503 30.78 -51.97 -2.27
CA GLU A 503 31.08 -51.70 -0.89
C GLU A 503 29.78 -51.47 -0.10
N SER A 504 28.85 -50.72 -0.62
CA SER A 504 27.54 -50.45 0.00
C SER A 504 26.72 -51.73 0.13
N LYS A 505 26.75 -52.61 -0.85
CA LYS A 505 26.06 -53.91 -0.80
C LYS A 505 26.60 -54.81 0.29
N LEU A 506 27.92 -54.90 0.40
CA LEU A 506 28.57 -55.70 1.43
C LEU A 506 28.26 -55.19 2.84
N GLU A 507 28.34 -53.88 3.05
CA GLU A 507 28.08 -53.27 4.35
C GLU A 507 26.61 -53.41 4.74
N ARG A 508 25.68 -53.24 3.79
CA ARG A 508 24.25 -53.44 4.00
C ARG A 508 23.94 -54.89 4.42
N GLN A 509 24.57 -55.88 3.78
CA GLN A 509 24.42 -57.29 4.14
C GLN A 509 24.94 -57.58 5.54
N LYS A 510 26.05 -56.99 5.94
CA LYS A 510 26.57 -57.12 7.32
C LYS A 510 25.60 -56.56 8.35
N ILE A 511 25.03 -55.36 8.11
CA ILE A 511 24.09 -54.72 9.02
C ILE A 511 22.80 -55.52 9.15
N GLU A 512 22.26 -56.05 8.05
CA GLU A 512 21.09 -56.93 8.06
C GLU A 512 21.37 -58.24 8.81
N GLY A 513 22.54 -58.81 8.63
CA GLY A 513 22.95 -60.03 9.36
C GLY A 513 23.03 -59.81 10.85
N VAL A 514 23.65 -58.73 11.30
CA VAL A 514 23.72 -58.34 12.71
C VAL A 514 22.33 -58.06 13.30
N LYS A 515 21.47 -57.39 12.56
CA LYS A 515 20.09 -57.10 12.98
C LYS A 515 19.26 -58.39 13.16
N LEU A 516 19.37 -59.33 12.23
CA LEU A 516 18.70 -60.64 12.33
C LEU A 516 19.17 -61.46 13.53
N GLU A 517 20.48 -61.51 13.78
CA GLU A 517 21.03 -62.16 14.97
C GLU A 517 20.53 -61.46 16.25
N SER A 518 20.53 -60.18 16.33
CA SER A 518 20.02 -59.39 17.46
C SER A 518 18.54 -59.69 17.72
N GLU A 519 17.71 -59.66 16.67
CA GLU A 519 16.28 -59.98 16.81
C GLU A 519 16.03 -61.40 17.25
N GLY A 520 16.80 -62.39 16.75
CA GLY A 520 16.73 -63.78 17.16
C GLY A 520 17.11 -63.95 18.63
N THR A 521 18.19 -63.32 19.06
CA THR A 521 18.63 -63.36 20.49
C THR A 521 17.61 -62.64 21.37
N TYR A 522 17.06 -61.54 20.95
CA TYR A 522 16.04 -60.83 21.71
C TYR A 522 14.75 -61.62 21.86
N LYS A 523 14.30 -62.32 20.82
CA LYS A 523 13.15 -63.24 20.92
C LYS A 523 13.39 -64.39 21.91
N ILE A 524 14.55 -65.03 21.87
CA ILE A 524 14.92 -66.10 22.80
C ILE A 524 14.95 -65.57 24.23
N LEU A 525 15.55 -64.42 24.48
CA LEU A 525 15.59 -63.80 25.80
C LEU A 525 14.18 -63.40 26.29
N THR A 526 13.32 -62.91 25.43
CA THR A 526 11.93 -62.52 25.75
C THR A 526 11.13 -63.79 26.14
N ILE A 527 11.25 -64.86 25.38
CA ILE A 527 10.61 -66.15 25.67
C ILE A 527 11.12 -66.75 27.01
N TYR A 528 12.42 -66.71 27.22
CA TYR A 528 13.02 -67.17 28.47
C TYR A 528 12.56 -66.37 29.68
N SER A 529 12.55 -65.04 29.56
CA SER A 529 12.07 -64.12 30.59
C SER A 529 10.58 -64.34 30.91
N THR A 530 9.75 -64.53 29.89
CA THR A 530 8.33 -64.81 30.09
C THR A 530 8.08 -66.14 30.80
N VAL A 531 8.78 -67.17 30.39
CA VAL A 531 8.68 -68.52 31.02
C VAL A 531 9.16 -68.47 32.47
N ALA A 532 10.31 -67.84 32.73
CA ALA A 532 10.84 -67.69 34.08
C ALA A 532 9.90 -66.87 34.99
N SER A 533 9.33 -65.79 34.52
CA SER A 533 8.37 -64.99 35.27
C SER A 533 7.09 -65.77 35.57
N SER A 534 6.59 -66.51 34.60
CA SER A 534 5.39 -67.33 34.78
C SER A 534 5.61 -68.44 35.83
N LEU A 535 6.77 -69.08 35.81
CA LEU A 535 7.13 -70.11 36.82
C LEU A 535 7.24 -69.50 38.21
N VAL A 536 7.86 -68.33 38.36
CA VAL A 536 7.97 -67.64 39.66
C VAL A 536 6.60 -67.27 40.19
N LEU A 537 5.71 -66.72 39.32
CA LEU A 537 4.35 -66.43 39.73
C LEU A 537 3.54 -67.63 40.12
N ALA A 538 3.70 -68.75 39.40
CA ALA A 538 3.02 -70.03 39.73
C ALA A 538 3.50 -70.56 41.06
N MET A 539 4.81 -70.55 41.32
CA MET A 539 5.35 -70.94 42.59
C MET A 539 4.92 -70.09 43.77
N GLY A 540 4.89 -68.74 43.55
CA GLY A 540 4.40 -67.79 44.53
C GLY A 540 2.93 -68.00 44.87
N PHE A 541 2.12 -68.25 43.84
CA PHE A 541 0.71 -68.54 44.02
C PHE A 541 0.49 -69.85 44.75
N ALA A 542 1.22 -70.91 44.42
CA ALA A 542 1.18 -72.20 45.11
C ALA A 542 1.60 -72.02 46.55
N ALA A 543 2.68 -71.31 46.86
CA ALA A 543 3.11 -70.97 48.20
C ALA A 543 2.06 -70.17 48.98
N PHE A 544 1.40 -69.21 48.35
CA PHE A 544 0.32 -68.50 48.99
C PHE A 544 -0.88 -69.39 49.32
N LEU A 545 -1.30 -70.23 48.39
CA LEU A 545 -2.36 -71.20 48.64
C LEU A 545 -2.02 -72.16 49.78
N PHE A 546 -0.79 -72.68 49.82
CA PHE A 546 -0.32 -73.50 50.87
C PHE A 546 -0.33 -72.80 52.24
N TRP A 547 0.13 -71.52 52.24
CA TRP A 547 0.09 -70.70 53.45
C TRP A 547 -1.34 -70.45 53.94
N ALA A 548 -2.26 -70.09 52.99
CA ALA A 548 -3.66 -69.87 53.29
C ALA A 548 -4.36 -71.12 53.82
N MET A 549 -4.01 -72.31 53.27
CA MET A 549 -4.51 -73.61 53.75
C MET A 549 -3.95 -73.97 55.08
N SER A 550 -2.65 -73.75 55.34
CA SER A 550 -1.98 -74.05 56.61
C SER A 550 -2.44 -73.20 57.77
N ASN A 551 -2.84 -71.90 57.48
CA ASN A 551 -3.37 -70.96 58.47
C ASN A 551 -4.89 -71.09 58.69
N GLY A 552 -5.55 -72.05 58.05
CA GLY A 552 -6.98 -72.27 58.22
C GLY A 552 -7.91 -71.14 57.73
N SER A 553 -7.41 -70.24 56.92
CA SER A 553 -8.22 -69.14 56.36
C SER A 553 -9.09 -69.56 55.17
N CYS A 554 -8.88 -70.72 54.60
CA CYS A 554 -9.77 -71.44 53.70
C CYS A 554 -10.52 -72.52 54.41
N ARG A 555 -11.59 -72.20 55.13
CA ARG A 555 -12.64 -73.15 55.42
C ARG A 555 -13.51 -73.31 54.21
N CYS A 556 -13.28 -74.30 53.41
CA CYS A 556 -14.29 -74.77 52.47
C CYS A 556 -15.46 -75.31 53.25
N ASN A 557 -16.44 -74.55 53.57
CA ASN A 557 -17.79 -75.04 53.87
C ASN A 557 -18.45 -75.43 52.55
N ILE A 558 -18.03 -76.59 52.02
CA ILE A 558 -18.86 -77.41 51.18
C ILE A 558 -19.19 -78.67 52.03
N CYS A 559 -20.19 -78.52 52.83
CA CYS A 559 -20.99 -79.62 53.27
C CYS A 559 -22.33 -79.53 52.54
N ILE A 560 -22.50 -80.42 51.55
CA ILE A 560 -23.74 -80.91 50.92
C ILE A 560 -24.65 -79.88 50.25
#